data_e31cf118b9bbee32a48a700f23430cb1
#
_entry.id   e31cf118b9bbee32a48a700f23430cb1
#
_cell.length_a   1.000
_cell.length_b   1.000
_cell.length_c   1.000
_cell.angle_alpha   90.00
_cell.angle_beta   90.00
_cell.angle_gamma   90.00
#
_symmetry.space_group_name_H-M   'P 1'
#
loop_
_entity.id
_entity.type
_entity.pdbx_description
1 polymer ?
#
loop_
_entity_poly.entity_id
_entity_poly.type
_entity_poly.pdbx_seq_one_letter_code
_entity_poly.pdbx_strand_id
1 'polypeptide(L)'
;GATKARVKPGDIAVVIGAGPIGLVTVLAALAAGCARVIVSDVDDTKLAIAKKLGAVDAVNVAKQSLVDFVRGETAGWGADIVFECSGNTRAAAGVFEPLAPGGTVVFIGIPLDPVPYDVAAGQIKEARVEHVFRYAHVYPRCVAMLASGAIDVSPLITRTFPFAESVEAFEYAAQSPAGEVKIQIEMPD
;
A
#
# COMPACT_ATOMS: atom_id res chain seq x y z
N GLY A 1 0.50 -9.96 0.08
CA GLY A 1 -0.18 -9.17 1.11
C GLY A 1 -1.63 -9.63 1.30
N ALA A 2 -2.48 -9.41 0.31
CA ALA A 2 -3.93 -9.70 0.41
C ALA A 2 -4.27 -11.12 0.88
N THR A 3 -3.57 -12.14 0.36
CA THR A 3 -3.77 -13.54 0.82
C THR A 3 -3.40 -13.73 2.29
N LYS A 4 -2.31 -13.11 2.75
CA LYS A 4 -1.90 -13.17 4.16
C LYS A 4 -2.85 -12.39 5.06
N ALA A 5 -3.38 -11.28 4.58
CA ALA A 5 -4.43 -10.53 5.26
C ALA A 5 -5.73 -11.34 5.40
N ARG A 6 -5.95 -12.36 4.57
CA ARG A 6 -7.21 -13.11 4.45
C ARG A 6 -8.37 -12.17 4.13
N VAL A 7 -8.15 -11.27 3.16
CA VAL A 7 -9.17 -10.32 2.71
C VAL A 7 -10.49 -11.04 2.45
N LYS A 8 -11.57 -10.48 2.95
CA LYS A 8 -12.94 -10.94 2.72
C LYS A 8 -13.72 -9.91 1.91
N PRO A 9 -14.70 -10.32 1.13
CA PRO A 9 -15.59 -9.38 0.46
C PRO A 9 -16.25 -8.42 1.46
N GLY A 10 -16.10 -7.12 1.20
CA GLY A 10 -16.66 -6.08 2.05
C GLY A 10 -15.68 -5.45 3.05
N ASP A 11 -14.49 -6.04 3.26
CA ASP A 11 -13.48 -5.49 4.17
C ASP A 11 -13.09 -4.05 3.79
N ILE A 12 -12.80 -3.24 4.81
CA ILE A 12 -12.17 -1.93 4.69
C ILE A 12 -10.68 -2.09 5.01
N ALA A 13 -9.82 -1.68 4.09
CA ALA A 13 -8.38 -1.73 4.29
C ALA A 13 -7.76 -0.33 4.38
N VAL A 14 -6.75 -0.21 5.23
CA VAL A 14 -5.81 0.92 5.25
C VAL A 14 -4.49 0.48 4.62
N VAL A 15 -3.94 1.30 3.73
CA VAL A 15 -2.59 1.14 3.17
C VAL A 15 -1.75 2.34 3.57
N ILE A 16 -0.71 2.10 4.37
CA ILE A 16 0.22 3.12 4.83
C ILE A 16 1.40 3.18 3.86
N GLY A 17 1.53 4.30 3.15
CA GLY A 17 2.49 4.52 2.09
C GLY A 17 1.89 4.33 0.69
N ALA A 18 1.97 5.37 -0.15
CA ALA A 18 1.53 5.39 -1.56
C ALA A 18 2.71 5.23 -2.54
N GLY A 19 3.78 4.58 -2.12
CA GLY A 19 4.87 4.17 -3.00
C GLY A 19 4.45 3.01 -3.93
N PRO A 20 5.35 2.50 -4.77
CA PRO A 20 5.05 1.41 -5.72
C PRO A 20 4.42 0.19 -5.03
N ILE A 21 4.94 -0.20 -3.87
CA ILE A 21 4.42 -1.36 -3.10
C ILE A 21 3.05 -1.07 -2.53
N GLY A 22 2.82 0.13 -1.97
CA GLY A 22 1.51 0.52 -1.46
C GLY A 22 0.44 0.51 -2.56
N LEU A 23 0.73 1.11 -3.71
CA LEU A 23 -0.22 1.19 -4.81
C LEU A 23 -0.58 -0.17 -5.42
N VAL A 24 0.39 -1.10 -5.58
CA VAL A 24 0.05 -2.48 -5.99
C VAL A 24 -0.68 -3.24 -4.89
N THR A 25 -0.47 -2.89 -3.61
CA THR A 25 -1.22 -3.46 -2.49
C THR A 25 -2.68 -3.00 -2.52
N VAL A 26 -2.95 -1.74 -2.88
CA VAL A 26 -4.31 -1.21 -3.12
C VAL A 26 -5.02 -2.06 -4.17
N LEU A 27 -4.41 -2.23 -5.35
CA LEU A 27 -4.99 -3.03 -6.43
C LEU A 27 -5.26 -4.47 -5.99
N ALA A 28 -4.30 -5.08 -5.27
CA ALA A 28 -4.46 -6.45 -4.77
C ALA A 28 -5.56 -6.56 -3.70
N ALA A 29 -5.74 -5.55 -2.83
CA ALA A 29 -6.79 -5.53 -1.82
C ALA A 29 -8.18 -5.40 -2.46
N LEU A 30 -8.34 -4.48 -3.41
CA LEU A 30 -9.59 -4.31 -4.17
C LEU A 30 -9.95 -5.59 -4.94
N ALA A 31 -8.99 -6.15 -5.69
CA ALA A 31 -9.20 -7.40 -6.44
C ALA A 31 -9.46 -8.61 -5.55
N ALA A 32 -9.03 -8.59 -4.28
CA ALA A 32 -9.33 -9.64 -3.31
C ALA A 32 -10.70 -9.47 -2.63
N GLY A 33 -11.37 -8.33 -2.82
CA GLY A 33 -12.73 -8.10 -2.33
C GLY A 33 -12.90 -6.98 -1.30
N CYS A 34 -11.86 -6.20 -0.99
CA CYS A 34 -12.06 -5.00 -0.17
C CYS A 34 -13.08 -4.07 -0.85
N ALA A 35 -14.09 -3.66 -0.12
CA ALA A 35 -15.08 -2.71 -0.62
C ALA A 35 -14.52 -1.28 -0.68
N ARG A 36 -13.54 -1.00 0.15
CA ARG A 36 -12.92 0.32 0.28
C ARG A 36 -11.47 0.21 0.71
N VAL A 37 -10.61 1.06 0.19
CA VAL A 37 -9.22 1.19 0.62
C VAL A 37 -8.93 2.64 0.97
N ILE A 38 -8.35 2.88 2.14
CA ILE A 38 -7.89 4.18 2.60
C ILE A 38 -6.37 4.19 2.50
N VAL A 39 -5.82 5.05 1.65
CA VAL A 39 -4.37 5.17 1.45
C VAL A 39 -3.83 6.39 2.14
N SER A 40 -2.72 6.27 2.84
CA SER A 40 -2.03 7.40 3.48
C SER A 40 -0.61 7.58 2.95
N ASP A 41 -0.23 8.83 2.74
CA ASP A 41 1.14 9.25 2.41
C ASP A 41 1.31 10.73 2.80
N VAL A 42 2.54 11.24 2.69
CA VAL A 42 2.86 12.67 2.82
C VAL A 42 2.88 13.39 1.46
N ASP A 43 2.92 12.65 0.35
CA ASP A 43 3.02 13.15 -1.02
C ASP A 43 1.65 13.16 -1.72
N ASP A 44 1.11 14.37 -1.94
CA ASP A 44 -0.19 14.55 -2.60
C ASP A 44 -0.21 14.01 -4.04
N THR A 45 0.92 14.00 -4.74
CA THR A 45 1.00 13.51 -6.12
C THR A 45 0.79 11.99 -6.16
N LYS A 46 1.43 11.25 -5.24
CA LYS A 46 1.22 9.80 -5.09
C LYS A 46 -0.20 9.47 -4.64
N LEU A 47 -0.76 10.26 -3.74
CA LEU A 47 -2.16 10.13 -3.31
C LEU A 47 -3.14 10.39 -4.46
N ALA A 48 -2.83 11.32 -5.38
CA ALA A 48 -3.64 11.56 -6.58
C ALA A 48 -3.60 10.35 -7.54
N ILE A 49 -2.48 9.63 -7.62
CA ILE A 49 -2.39 8.36 -8.37
C ILE A 49 -3.27 7.29 -7.70
N ALA A 50 -3.16 7.14 -6.37
CA ALA A 50 -3.97 6.18 -5.62
C ALA A 50 -5.48 6.33 -5.90
N LYS A 51 -5.98 7.56 -5.92
CA LYS A 51 -7.41 7.84 -6.23
C LYS A 51 -7.88 7.35 -7.59
N LYS A 52 -6.97 7.15 -8.55
CA LYS A 52 -7.30 6.64 -9.88
C LYS A 52 -7.46 5.11 -9.91
N LEU A 53 -7.11 4.41 -8.83
CA LEU A 53 -7.09 2.95 -8.78
C LEU A 53 -8.44 2.32 -8.40
N GLY A 54 -9.48 3.11 -8.19
CA GLY A 54 -10.82 2.61 -7.85
C GLY A 54 -11.40 3.17 -6.56
N ALA A 55 -12.02 2.34 -5.73
CA ALA A 55 -12.67 2.74 -4.47
C ALA A 55 -11.63 3.10 -3.38
N VAL A 56 -10.98 4.24 -3.54
CA VAL A 56 -9.84 4.67 -2.74
C VAL A 56 -10.04 6.06 -2.17
N ASP A 57 -9.90 6.17 -0.85
CA ASP A 57 -9.76 7.43 -0.16
C ASP A 57 -8.28 7.71 0.10
N ALA A 58 -7.87 8.95 -0.04
CA ALA A 58 -6.47 9.36 0.11
C ALA A 58 -6.31 10.38 1.24
N VAL A 59 -5.43 10.07 2.18
CA VAL A 59 -5.18 10.86 3.39
C VAL A 59 -3.73 11.34 3.40
N ASN A 60 -3.53 12.66 3.30
CA ASN A 60 -2.20 13.23 3.51
C ASN A 60 -1.96 13.40 5.01
N VAL A 61 -1.09 12.54 5.58
CA VAL A 61 -0.82 12.50 7.01
C VAL A 61 0.03 13.68 7.53
N ALA A 62 0.56 14.50 6.64
CA ALA A 62 1.15 15.79 7.01
C ALA A 62 0.07 16.87 7.27
N LYS A 63 -1.18 16.64 6.84
CA LYS A 63 -2.28 17.61 6.89
C LYS A 63 -3.41 17.20 7.82
N GLN A 64 -3.64 15.89 8.01
CA GLN A 64 -4.71 15.37 8.84
C GLN A 64 -4.35 14.03 9.47
N SER A 65 -5.03 13.68 10.56
CA SER A 65 -4.86 12.41 11.25
C SER A 65 -5.48 11.26 10.45
N LEU A 66 -4.68 10.22 10.15
CA LEU A 66 -5.18 8.98 9.55
C LEU A 66 -6.19 8.28 10.46
N VAL A 67 -5.89 8.24 11.76
CA VAL A 67 -6.73 7.56 12.75
C VAL A 67 -8.12 8.19 12.84
N ASP A 68 -8.16 9.54 12.92
CA ASP A 68 -9.43 10.26 13.00
C ASP A 68 -10.24 10.11 11.71
N PHE A 69 -9.56 10.13 10.56
CA PHE A 69 -10.19 9.87 9.27
C PHE A 69 -10.82 8.47 9.24
N VAL A 70 -10.05 7.42 9.55
CA VAL A 70 -10.54 6.03 9.55
C VAL A 70 -11.71 5.87 10.52
N ARG A 71 -11.62 6.41 11.72
CA ARG A 71 -12.71 6.35 12.72
C ARG A 71 -13.97 7.06 12.23
N GLY A 72 -13.82 8.22 11.61
CA GLY A 72 -14.96 8.94 11.02
C GLY A 72 -15.68 8.12 9.94
N GLU A 73 -14.91 7.47 9.07
CA GLU A 73 -15.40 6.70 7.94
C GLU A 73 -15.94 5.30 8.31
N THR A 74 -15.63 4.83 9.51
CA THR A 74 -16.03 3.51 10.01
C THR A 74 -16.92 3.57 11.26
N ALA A 75 -17.57 4.69 11.52
CA ALA A 75 -18.38 4.93 12.72
C ALA A 75 -17.63 4.57 14.03
N GLY A 76 -16.33 4.84 14.08
CA GLY A 76 -15.47 4.58 15.24
C GLY A 76 -14.90 3.17 15.31
N TRP A 77 -15.30 2.24 14.41
CA TRP A 77 -14.92 0.83 14.48
C TRP A 77 -13.44 0.60 14.13
N GLY A 78 -12.93 1.26 13.09
CA GLY A 78 -11.61 1.04 12.52
C GLY A 78 -11.62 0.20 11.25
N ALA A 79 -10.45 -0.03 10.65
CA ALA A 79 -10.29 -0.82 9.44
C ALA A 79 -10.08 -2.30 9.76
N ASP A 80 -10.63 -3.20 8.95
CA ASP A 80 -10.46 -4.66 9.10
C ASP A 80 -9.00 -5.08 8.85
N ILE A 81 -8.30 -4.33 7.98
CA ILE A 81 -6.93 -4.65 7.59
C ILE A 81 -6.09 -3.36 7.53
N VAL A 82 -4.87 -3.44 8.06
CA VAL A 82 -3.85 -2.39 7.91
C VAL A 82 -2.63 -2.99 7.22
N PHE A 83 -2.30 -2.51 6.03
CA PHE A 83 -1.07 -2.83 5.30
C PHE A 83 -0.02 -1.75 5.56
N GLU A 84 1.08 -2.09 6.18
CA GLU A 84 2.24 -1.22 6.31
C GLU A 84 3.15 -1.44 5.10
N CYS A 85 3.22 -0.43 4.21
CA CYS A 85 3.97 -0.49 2.95
C CYS A 85 5.06 0.58 2.85
N SER A 86 5.17 1.46 3.83
CA SER A 86 6.11 2.58 3.79
C SER A 86 7.53 2.21 4.22
N GLY A 87 7.66 1.23 5.10
CA GLY A 87 8.91 0.92 5.79
C GLY A 87 9.38 2.05 6.73
N ASN A 88 8.54 3.03 7.01
CA ASN A 88 8.85 4.11 7.93
C ASN A 88 8.62 3.65 9.37
N THR A 89 9.64 3.73 10.22
CA THR A 89 9.61 3.26 11.61
C THR A 89 8.47 3.88 12.43
N ARG A 90 8.22 5.18 12.26
CA ARG A 90 7.16 5.89 12.97
C ARG A 90 5.76 5.44 12.51
N ALA A 91 5.56 5.28 11.21
CA ALA A 91 4.30 4.81 10.66
C ALA A 91 4.03 3.35 11.08
N ALA A 92 5.07 2.51 11.05
CA ALA A 92 5.01 1.12 11.47
C ALA A 92 4.67 0.94 12.95
N ALA A 93 5.14 1.85 13.84
CA ALA A 93 4.81 1.82 15.26
C ALA A 93 3.33 2.10 15.54
N GLY A 94 2.64 2.90 14.71
CA GLY A 94 1.24 3.31 14.88
C GLY A 94 0.19 2.41 14.20
N VAL A 95 0.57 1.24 13.69
CA VAL A 95 -0.31 0.40 12.83
C VAL A 95 -1.59 -0.11 13.53
N PHE A 96 -1.58 -0.22 14.86
CA PHE A 96 -2.74 -0.69 15.61
C PHE A 96 -3.80 0.39 15.84
N GLU A 97 -3.45 1.67 15.73
CA GLU A 97 -4.37 2.77 16.04
C GLU A 97 -5.60 2.81 15.10
N PRO A 98 -5.43 2.71 13.76
CA PRO A 98 -6.56 2.68 12.84
C PRO A 98 -7.23 1.32 12.71
N LEU A 99 -6.68 0.24 13.33
CA LEU A 99 -7.19 -1.13 13.20
C LEU A 99 -8.48 -1.33 13.98
N ALA A 100 -9.41 -2.09 13.44
CA ALA A 100 -10.58 -2.61 14.15
C ALA A 100 -10.21 -3.74 15.12
N PRO A 101 -11.00 -3.99 16.17
CA PRO A 101 -10.86 -5.21 16.98
C PRO A 101 -10.98 -6.48 16.12
N GLY A 102 -10.10 -7.47 16.34
CA GLY A 102 -10.01 -8.69 15.54
C GLY A 102 -9.38 -8.50 14.15
N GLY A 103 -8.93 -7.29 13.84
CA GLY A 103 -8.36 -6.95 12.53
C GLY A 103 -6.97 -7.52 12.30
N THR A 104 -6.46 -7.33 11.09
CA THR A 104 -5.15 -7.84 10.66
C THR A 104 -4.20 -6.73 10.27
N VAL A 105 -2.99 -6.73 10.82
CA VAL A 105 -1.86 -5.93 10.35
C VAL A 105 -0.97 -6.79 9.46
N VAL A 106 -0.56 -6.26 8.30
CA VAL A 106 0.38 -6.92 7.40
C VAL A 106 1.57 -5.98 7.12
N PHE A 107 2.74 -6.33 7.62
CA PHE A 107 3.98 -5.63 7.32
C PHE A 107 4.53 -6.09 5.97
N ILE A 108 4.67 -5.16 5.03
CA ILE A 108 5.22 -5.35 3.68
C ILE A 108 6.43 -4.42 3.48
N GLY A 109 6.35 -3.20 4.00
CA GLY A 109 7.48 -2.27 4.06
C GLY A 109 8.59 -2.83 4.95
N ILE A 110 9.85 -2.53 4.59
CA ILE A 110 11.01 -2.99 5.35
C ILE A 110 11.63 -1.78 6.04
N PRO A 111 11.39 -1.60 7.36
CA PRO A 111 12.04 -0.54 8.12
C PRO A 111 13.55 -0.83 8.23
N LEU A 112 14.36 0.23 8.20
CA LEU A 112 15.81 0.12 8.36
C LEU A 112 16.22 -0.03 9.83
N ASP A 113 15.41 0.51 10.74
CA ASP A 113 15.65 0.46 12.17
C ASP A 113 14.60 -0.41 12.88
N PRO A 114 14.89 -0.93 14.07
CA PRO A 114 13.92 -1.63 14.89
C PRO A 114 12.66 -0.78 15.15
N VAL A 115 11.49 -1.38 14.98
CA VAL A 115 10.19 -0.75 15.24
C VAL A 115 9.71 -1.13 16.62
N PRO A 116 9.34 -0.18 17.49
CA PRO A 116 8.66 -0.49 18.75
C PRO A 116 7.35 -1.23 18.48
N TYR A 117 7.15 -2.37 19.14
CA TYR A 117 5.91 -3.13 19.02
C TYR A 117 5.08 -2.95 20.29
N ASP A 118 3.95 -2.26 20.18
CA ASP A 118 3.02 -2.08 21.30
C ASP A 118 2.18 -3.36 21.48
N VAL A 119 2.66 -4.22 22.37
CA VAL A 119 1.99 -5.49 22.70
C VAL A 119 0.61 -5.26 23.30
N ALA A 120 0.44 -4.23 24.14
CA ALA A 120 -0.83 -3.94 24.80
C ALA A 120 -1.88 -3.46 23.78
N ALA A 121 -1.51 -2.58 22.86
CA ALA A 121 -2.39 -2.16 21.77
C ALA A 121 -2.81 -3.34 20.89
N GLY A 122 -1.87 -4.24 20.56
CA GLY A 122 -2.17 -5.46 19.80
C GLY A 122 -3.12 -6.40 20.55
N GLN A 123 -2.93 -6.58 21.85
CA GLN A 123 -3.77 -7.44 22.71
C GLN A 123 -5.19 -6.86 22.85
N ILE A 124 -5.33 -5.56 23.12
CA ILE A 124 -6.65 -4.91 23.23
C ILE A 124 -7.48 -5.05 21.94
N LYS A 125 -6.80 -5.08 20.79
CA LYS A 125 -7.43 -5.27 19.49
C LYS A 125 -7.61 -6.75 19.11
N GLU A 126 -7.06 -7.70 19.85
CA GLU A 126 -6.96 -9.11 19.45
C GLU A 126 -6.39 -9.23 18.02
N ALA A 127 -5.40 -8.38 17.72
CA ALA A 127 -4.88 -8.19 16.38
C ALA A 127 -4.09 -9.39 15.88
N ARG A 128 -4.32 -9.77 14.63
CA ARG A 128 -3.45 -10.69 13.91
C ARG A 128 -2.35 -9.92 13.19
N VAL A 129 -1.11 -10.38 13.30
CA VAL A 129 0.04 -9.74 12.66
C VAL A 129 0.69 -10.72 11.69
N GLU A 130 0.91 -10.27 10.48
CA GLU A 130 1.50 -11.02 9.38
C GLU A 130 2.66 -10.25 8.75
N HIS A 131 3.59 -10.97 8.16
CA HIS A 131 4.77 -10.39 7.50
C HIS A 131 4.90 -10.90 6.08
N VAL A 132 5.29 -10.02 5.17
CA VAL A 132 5.60 -10.32 3.76
C VAL A 132 7.01 -9.85 3.47
N PHE A 133 7.89 -10.78 3.06
CA PHE A 133 9.24 -10.41 2.66
C PHE A 133 9.39 -10.44 1.14
N ARG A 134 9.02 -11.56 0.53
CA ARG A 134 9.17 -11.80 -0.90
C ARG A 134 7.90 -12.45 -1.46
N TYR A 135 7.85 -12.59 -2.76
CA TYR A 135 6.79 -13.28 -3.48
C TYR A 135 7.12 -14.77 -3.63
N ALA A 136 6.18 -15.64 -3.26
CA ALA A 136 6.32 -17.08 -3.44
C ALA A 136 5.08 -17.60 -4.17
N HIS A 137 5.27 -18.27 -5.31
CA HIS A 137 4.23 -18.92 -6.11
C HIS A 137 3.06 -18.00 -6.52
N VAL A 138 3.31 -16.69 -6.72
CA VAL A 138 2.26 -15.70 -7.04
C VAL A 138 2.31 -15.19 -8.48
N TYR A 139 3.42 -15.38 -9.21
CA TYR A 139 3.57 -14.87 -10.57
C TYR A 139 2.46 -15.30 -11.53
N PRO A 140 2.11 -16.61 -11.66
CA PRO A 140 1.03 -17.01 -12.57
C PRO A 140 -0.30 -16.34 -12.24
N ARG A 141 -0.59 -16.17 -10.95
CA ARG A 141 -1.80 -15.47 -10.49
C ARG A 141 -1.78 -13.99 -10.86
N CYS A 142 -0.66 -13.30 -10.64
CA CYS A 142 -0.54 -11.89 -11.00
C CYS A 142 -0.66 -11.68 -12.51
N VAL A 143 -0.02 -12.53 -13.32
CA VAL A 143 -0.15 -12.49 -14.77
C VAL A 143 -1.60 -12.72 -15.22
N ALA A 144 -2.31 -13.69 -14.63
CA ALA A 144 -3.71 -13.94 -14.94
C ALA A 144 -4.60 -12.73 -14.57
N MET A 145 -4.34 -12.05 -13.45
CA MET A 145 -5.08 -10.85 -13.05
C MET A 145 -4.86 -9.68 -14.01
N LEU A 146 -3.62 -9.49 -14.48
CA LEU A 146 -3.31 -8.48 -15.49
C LEU A 146 -3.97 -8.83 -16.83
N ALA A 147 -3.82 -10.07 -17.29
CA ALA A 147 -4.38 -10.52 -18.56
C ALA A 147 -5.91 -10.47 -18.62
N SER A 148 -6.59 -10.69 -17.51
CA SER A 148 -8.05 -10.60 -17.41
C SER A 148 -8.59 -9.18 -17.23
N GLY A 149 -7.71 -8.19 -17.05
CA GLY A 149 -8.11 -6.82 -16.73
C GLY A 149 -8.65 -6.64 -15.30
N ALA A 150 -8.50 -7.65 -14.42
CA ALA A 150 -8.91 -7.53 -13.01
C ALA A 150 -8.11 -6.48 -12.24
N ILE A 151 -6.89 -6.18 -12.68
CA ILE A 151 -6.06 -5.08 -12.19
C ILE A 151 -5.45 -4.34 -13.38
N ASP A 152 -5.36 -3.01 -13.27
CA ASP A 152 -4.64 -2.15 -14.20
C ASP A 152 -3.49 -1.46 -13.46
N VAL A 153 -2.26 -1.73 -13.86
CA VAL A 153 -1.04 -1.15 -13.30
C VAL A 153 -0.52 0.04 -14.13
N SER A 154 -1.14 0.35 -15.26
CA SER A 154 -0.71 1.44 -16.16
C SER A 154 -0.60 2.80 -15.45
N PRO A 155 -1.51 3.18 -14.53
CA PRO A 155 -1.40 4.44 -13.82
C PRO A 155 -0.17 4.55 -12.90
N LEU A 156 0.49 3.43 -12.59
CA LEU A 156 1.69 3.39 -11.75
C LEU A 156 2.96 3.68 -12.54
N ILE A 157 2.94 3.51 -13.87
CA ILE A 157 4.09 3.79 -14.74
C ILE A 157 4.11 5.30 -14.98
N THR A 158 4.97 6.00 -14.25
CA THR A 158 5.02 7.47 -14.27
C THR A 158 5.98 8.01 -15.32
N ARG A 159 6.98 7.20 -15.71
CA ARG A 159 7.95 7.59 -16.73
C ARG A 159 8.52 6.39 -17.47
N THR A 160 8.74 6.55 -18.77
CA THR A 160 9.43 5.58 -19.62
C THR A 160 10.61 6.26 -20.32
N PHE A 161 11.77 5.60 -20.33
CA PHE A 161 12.96 6.03 -21.04
C PHE A 161 13.26 5.03 -22.17
N PRO A 162 13.75 5.49 -23.32
CA PRO A 162 14.27 4.58 -24.34
C PRO A 162 15.53 3.89 -23.85
N PHE A 163 15.85 2.70 -24.37
CA PHE A 163 17.05 1.93 -23.96
C PHE A 163 18.35 2.73 -24.08
N ALA A 164 18.48 3.58 -25.11
CA ALA A 164 19.65 4.42 -25.33
C ALA A 164 19.91 5.40 -24.17
N GLU A 165 18.88 5.73 -23.39
CA GLU A 165 18.92 6.65 -22.23
C GLU A 165 18.95 5.89 -20.88
N SER A 166 19.32 4.61 -20.89
CA SER A 166 19.30 3.78 -19.67
C SER A 166 20.09 4.37 -18.51
N VAL A 167 21.27 4.96 -18.78
CA VAL A 167 22.11 5.59 -17.74
C VAL A 167 21.37 6.77 -17.12
N GLU A 168 20.78 7.63 -17.95
CA GLU A 168 19.99 8.78 -17.48
C GLU A 168 18.77 8.33 -16.65
N ALA A 169 18.11 7.24 -17.07
CA ALA A 169 17.00 6.64 -16.33
C ALA A 169 17.41 6.23 -14.91
N PHE A 170 18.59 5.61 -14.74
CA PHE A 170 19.11 5.23 -13.42
C PHE A 170 19.51 6.46 -12.58
N GLU A 171 20.16 7.46 -13.19
CA GLU A 171 20.51 8.71 -12.51
C GLU A 171 19.29 9.47 -12.06
N TYR A 172 18.27 9.54 -12.91
CA TYR A 172 16.97 10.14 -12.58
C TYR A 172 16.29 9.39 -11.43
N ALA A 173 16.23 8.05 -11.50
CA ALA A 173 15.63 7.23 -10.45
C ALA A 173 16.35 7.38 -9.10
N ALA A 174 17.68 7.52 -9.11
CA ALA A 174 18.48 7.70 -7.90
C ALA A 174 18.16 9.00 -7.16
N GLN A 175 17.69 10.03 -7.86
CA GLN A 175 17.25 11.31 -7.25
C GLN A 175 15.90 11.17 -6.55
N SER A 176 15.18 10.06 -6.74
CA SER A 176 13.85 9.81 -6.17
C SER A 176 12.88 10.99 -6.33
N PRO A 177 12.63 11.48 -7.55
CA PRO A 177 11.85 12.70 -7.76
C PRO A 177 10.44 12.56 -7.18
N ALA A 178 9.91 13.67 -6.65
CA ALA A 178 8.56 13.69 -6.10
C ALA A 178 7.53 13.27 -7.17
N GLY A 179 6.56 12.45 -6.76
CA GLY A 179 5.50 11.96 -7.64
C GLY A 179 5.88 10.78 -8.53
N GLU A 180 7.16 10.42 -8.63
CA GLU A 180 7.54 9.22 -9.38
C GLU A 180 7.20 7.95 -8.60
N VAL A 181 6.58 6.99 -9.30
CA VAL A 181 6.17 5.70 -8.72
C VAL A 181 6.93 4.56 -9.39
N LYS A 182 6.81 4.43 -10.71
CA LYS A 182 7.49 3.38 -11.47
C LYS A 182 8.09 3.95 -12.75
N ILE A 183 9.40 3.85 -12.85
CA ILE A 183 10.17 4.21 -14.04
C ILE A 183 10.44 2.93 -14.83
N GLN A 184 10.27 2.98 -16.15
CA GLN A 184 10.57 1.87 -17.06
C GLN A 184 11.62 2.28 -18.08
N ILE A 185 12.34 1.29 -18.61
CA ILE A 185 13.20 1.40 -19.78
C ILE A 185 12.59 0.53 -20.87
N GLU A 186 12.26 1.15 -21.99
CA GLU A 186 11.71 0.46 -23.15
C GLU A 186 12.84 -0.15 -23.97
N MET A 187 12.77 -1.47 -24.16
CA MET A 187 13.76 -2.21 -24.95
C MET A 187 13.45 -2.04 -26.44
N PRO A 188 14.47 -1.92 -27.31
CA PRO A 188 14.25 -1.96 -28.76
C PRO A 188 13.70 -3.31 -29.18
N ASP A 189 12.90 -3.30 -30.24
CA ASP A 189 12.36 -4.50 -30.90
C ASP A 189 13.45 -5.42 -31.47
#